data_8b91d67109576842dc185eae1dcd8287
#
_entry.id   8b91d67109576842dc185eae1dcd8287
#
_cell.length_a   1.000
_cell.length_b   1.000
_cell.length_c   1.000
_cell.angle_alpha   90.00
_cell.angle_beta   90.00
_cell.angle_gamma   90.00
#
_symmetry.space_group_name_H-M   'P 1'
#
loop_
_entity.id
_entity.type
_entity.pdbx_description
1 polymer ?
#
loop_
_entity_poly.entity_id
_entity_poly.type
_entity_poly.pdbx_seq_one_letter_code
_entity_poly.pdbx_strand_id
1 'polypeptide(L)'
;MDVILFTDPKTTLETLGFEQRLGETEVVVAFTKHDAKNKEALSHLAVEGLAVKAGLVVKDGREAQRHGQRYDVIIAPATRDCLESKAVDVVYHAETQERKDKTHRRGSGLNQVAAKLIKEKDKTYALDLSLILDGKERVKTLGRMRQNKTILEKYGCRV
;
A
#
# COMPACT_ATOMS: atom_id res chain seq x y z
N MET A 1 -5.38 0.99 -9.72
CA MET A 1 -3.92 0.72 -9.58
C MET A 1 -3.74 -0.26 -8.45
N ASP A 2 -3.30 -1.45 -8.72
CA ASP A 2 -3.07 -2.48 -7.74
C ASP A 2 -1.59 -2.61 -7.38
N VAL A 3 -1.32 -3.10 -6.19
CA VAL A 3 0.04 -3.29 -5.68
C VAL A 3 0.26 -4.76 -5.42
N ILE A 4 1.25 -5.33 -6.08
CA ILE A 4 1.66 -6.74 -5.94
C ILE A 4 3.03 -6.77 -5.25
N LEU A 5 3.17 -7.59 -4.20
CA LEU A 5 4.49 -7.84 -3.62
C LEU A 5 5.30 -8.77 -4.52
N PHE A 6 6.50 -8.34 -4.89
CA PHE A 6 7.44 -9.18 -5.63
C PHE A 6 7.86 -10.40 -4.77
N THR A 7 7.69 -11.59 -5.31
CA THR A 7 8.13 -12.85 -4.69
C THR A 7 9.25 -13.47 -5.50
N ASP A 8 8.93 -13.94 -6.69
CA ASP A 8 9.85 -14.47 -7.70
C ASP A 8 9.31 -14.12 -9.09
N PRO A 9 10.14 -14.14 -10.13
CA PRO A 9 9.72 -13.71 -11.47
C PRO A 9 8.52 -14.48 -12.03
N LYS A 10 8.47 -15.80 -11.81
CA LYS A 10 7.41 -16.66 -12.36
C LYS A 10 6.06 -16.36 -11.72
N THR A 11 5.98 -16.39 -10.39
CA THR A 11 4.74 -16.11 -9.65
C THR A 11 4.27 -14.68 -9.89
N THR A 12 5.19 -13.72 -9.97
CA THR A 12 4.85 -12.32 -10.25
C THR A 12 4.27 -12.16 -11.66
N LEU A 13 4.83 -12.81 -12.68
CA LEU A 13 4.29 -12.80 -14.05
C LEU A 13 2.90 -13.43 -14.14
N GLU A 14 2.66 -14.54 -13.44
CA GLU A 14 1.34 -15.18 -13.38
C GLU A 14 0.30 -14.24 -12.76
N THR A 15 0.68 -13.52 -11.69
CA THR A 15 -0.19 -12.53 -11.03
C THR A 15 -0.46 -11.32 -11.93
N LEU A 16 0.56 -10.78 -12.61
CA LEU A 16 0.39 -9.69 -13.58
C LEU A 16 -0.55 -10.07 -14.73
N GLY A 17 -0.44 -11.30 -15.23
CA GLY A 17 -1.37 -11.82 -16.25
C GLY A 17 -2.80 -11.97 -15.72
N PHE A 18 -2.99 -12.19 -14.42
CA PHE A 18 -4.30 -12.18 -13.80
C PHE A 18 -4.87 -10.76 -13.69
N GLU A 19 -4.08 -9.78 -13.24
CA GLU A 19 -4.48 -8.37 -13.17
C GLU A 19 -4.88 -7.81 -14.54
N GLN A 20 -4.13 -8.15 -15.58
CA GLN A 20 -4.49 -7.79 -16.95
C GLN A 20 -5.87 -8.34 -17.34
N ARG A 21 -6.18 -9.60 -17.00
CA ARG A 21 -7.51 -10.19 -17.26
C ARG A 21 -8.64 -9.55 -16.46
N LEU A 22 -8.35 -8.94 -15.31
CA LEU A 22 -9.30 -8.14 -14.54
C LEU A 22 -9.51 -6.75 -15.14
N GLY A 23 -8.75 -6.36 -16.17
CA GLY A 23 -8.87 -5.08 -16.84
C GLY A 23 -8.00 -3.98 -16.26
N GLU A 24 -7.06 -4.31 -15.36
CA GLU A 24 -6.08 -3.35 -14.88
C GLU A 24 -5.14 -2.93 -16.02
N THR A 25 -4.84 -1.64 -16.06
CA THR A 25 -3.92 -1.04 -17.04
C THR A 25 -2.59 -0.62 -16.44
N GLU A 26 -2.54 -0.54 -15.10
CA GLU A 26 -1.35 -0.15 -14.36
C GLU A 26 -1.26 -0.92 -13.04
N VAL A 27 -0.11 -1.53 -12.80
CA VAL A 27 0.19 -2.29 -11.56
C VAL A 27 1.56 -1.89 -11.01
N VAL A 28 1.66 -1.81 -9.69
CA VAL A 28 2.92 -1.59 -8.98
C VAL A 28 3.45 -2.91 -8.46
N VAL A 29 4.65 -3.31 -8.91
CA VAL A 29 5.39 -4.43 -8.33
C VAL A 29 6.30 -3.90 -7.24
N ALA A 30 5.97 -4.21 -5.99
CA ALA A 30 6.61 -3.67 -4.80
C ALA A 30 7.64 -4.64 -4.21
N PHE A 31 8.85 -4.16 -4.01
CA PHE A 31 9.94 -4.87 -3.35
C PHE A 31 9.96 -4.54 -1.85
N THR A 32 10.20 -5.55 -1.02
CA THR A 32 10.29 -5.38 0.45
C THR A 32 11.68 -4.93 0.91
N LYS A 33 12.68 -4.98 0.03
CA LYS A 33 14.05 -4.54 0.30
C LYS A 33 14.61 -3.80 -0.91
N HIS A 34 15.37 -2.73 -0.63
CA HIS A 34 16.11 -2.08 -1.70
C HIS A 34 17.27 -2.97 -2.14
N ASP A 35 17.28 -3.33 -3.43
CA ASP A 35 18.39 -3.98 -4.13
C ASP A 35 18.57 -3.29 -5.49
N ALA A 36 19.82 -3.09 -5.90
CA ALA A 36 20.11 -2.53 -7.23
C ALA A 36 19.57 -3.41 -8.37
N LYS A 37 19.44 -4.71 -8.14
CA LYS A 37 18.88 -5.68 -9.09
C LYS A 37 17.36 -5.63 -9.24
N ASN A 38 16.64 -4.90 -8.38
CA ASN A 38 15.17 -4.81 -8.45
C ASN A 38 14.70 -4.28 -9.81
N LYS A 39 15.40 -3.29 -10.39
CA LYS A 39 15.07 -2.77 -11.72
C LYS A 39 15.34 -3.77 -12.85
N GLU A 40 16.41 -4.56 -12.72
CA GLU A 40 16.70 -5.63 -13.67
C GLU A 40 15.62 -6.72 -13.61
N ALA A 41 15.19 -7.11 -12.41
CA ALA A 41 14.09 -8.04 -12.24
C ALA A 41 12.78 -7.57 -12.91
N LEU A 42 12.48 -6.26 -12.82
CA LEU A 42 11.30 -5.68 -13.50
C LEU A 42 11.37 -5.71 -15.01
N SER A 43 12.57 -5.56 -15.61
CA SER A 43 12.72 -5.58 -17.07
C SER A 43 12.28 -6.91 -17.71
N HIS A 44 12.23 -7.98 -16.92
CA HIS A 44 11.74 -9.30 -17.31
C HIS A 44 10.25 -9.52 -17.05
N LEU A 45 9.55 -8.54 -16.45
CA LEU A 45 8.12 -8.61 -16.08
C LEU A 45 7.26 -7.80 -17.05
N ALA A 46 7.42 -8.02 -18.34
CA ALA A 46 6.61 -7.35 -19.35
C ALA A 46 5.33 -8.16 -19.64
N VAL A 47 4.17 -7.51 -19.51
CA VAL A 47 2.87 -8.02 -19.95
C VAL A 47 2.27 -7.01 -20.91
N GLU A 48 1.85 -7.47 -22.09
CA GLU A 48 1.32 -6.59 -23.13
C GLU A 48 0.07 -5.85 -22.64
N GLY A 49 0.03 -4.54 -22.81
CA GLY A 49 -1.11 -3.69 -22.39
C GLY A 49 -1.17 -3.39 -20.90
N LEU A 50 -0.17 -3.81 -20.09
CA LEU A 50 -0.09 -3.52 -18.67
C LEU A 50 1.16 -2.70 -18.34
N ALA A 51 0.99 -1.50 -17.80
CA ALA A 51 2.09 -0.67 -17.31
C ALA A 51 2.55 -1.17 -15.93
N VAL A 52 3.80 -1.64 -15.84
CA VAL A 52 4.39 -2.13 -14.58
C VAL A 52 5.32 -1.07 -14.00
N LYS A 53 5.02 -0.60 -12.79
CA LYS A 53 5.82 0.36 -12.03
C LYS A 53 6.64 -0.31 -10.92
N ALA A 54 7.82 0.24 -10.64
CA ALA A 54 8.67 -0.20 -9.54
C ALA A 54 8.20 0.42 -8.23
N GLY A 55 7.81 -0.40 -7.25
CA GLY A 55 7.51 0.03 -5.90
C GLY A 55 8.55 -0.42 -4.87
N LEU A 56 8.70 0.33 -3.78
CA LEU A 56 9.47 -0.07 -2.61
C LEU A 56 8.63 0.07 -1.35
N VAL A 57 8.52 -1.01 -0.59
CA VAL A 57 7.94 -0.99 0.75
C VAL A 57 9.01 -0.58 1.74
N VAL A 58 8.78 0.52 2.44
CA VAL A 58 9.69 1.07 3.45
C VAL A 58 9.04 1.04 4.83
N LYS A 59 9.86 1.05 5.88
CA LYS A 59 9.38 0.99 7.27
C LYS A 59 9.09 2.34 7.89
N ASP A 60 9.75 3.41 7.43
CA ASP A 60 9.64 4.76 7.99
C ASP A 60 9.92 5.85 6.94
N GLY A 61 9.64 7.10 7.32
CA GLY A 61 9.82 8.26 6.44
C GLY A 61 11.28 8.57 6.09
N ARG A 62 12.27 8.14 6.90
CA ARG A 62 13.69 8.34 6.60
C ARG A 62 14.15 7.41 5.49
N GLU A 63 13.70 6.16 5.53
CA GLU A 63 13.96 5.19 4.47
C GLU A 63 13.28 5.63 3.16
N ALA A 64 12.05 6.17 3.23
CA ALA A 64 11.37 6.76 2.08
C ALA A 64 12.18 7.88 1.43
N GLN A 65 12.72 8.82 2.21
CA GLN A 65 13.57 9.91 1.68
C GLN A 65 14.85 9.40 1.04
N ARG A 66 15.47 8.35 1.59
CA ARG A 66 16.72 7.78 1.07
C ARG A 66 16.55 7.11 -0.29
N HIS A 67 15.40 6.50 -0.53
CA HIS A 67 15.15 5.68 -1.72
C HIS A 67 14.11 6.25 -2.69
N GLY A 68 13.39 7.32 -2.32
CA GLY A 68 12.25 7.86 -3.06
C GLY A 68 12.53 8.22 -4.53
N GLN A 69 13.77 8.62 -4.86
CA GLN A 69 14.14 8.94 -6.25
C GLN A 69 14.50 7.72 -7.11
N ARG A 70 14.53 6.53 -6.52
CA ARG A 70 14.95 5.30 -7.20
C ARG A 70 13.78 4.41 -7.64
N TYR A 71 12.61 4.65 -7.11
CA TYR A 71 11.39 3.88 -7.37
C TYR A 71 10.28 4.82 -7.81
N ASP A 72 9.34 4.27 -8.59
CA ASP A 72 8.21 5.05 -9.09
C ASP A 72 7.16 5.27 -7.99
N VAL A 73 7.07 4.34 -7.02
CA VAL A 73 6.11 4.39 -5.93
C VAL A 73 6.76 3.96 -4.61
N ILE A 74 6.65 4.78 -3.58
CA ILE A 74 7.09 4.44 -2.22
C ILE A 74 5.88 4.11 -1.35
N ILE A 75 5.90 2.93 -0.77
CA ILE A 75 4.80 2.36 0.03
C ILE A 75 5.26 2.27 1.48
N ALA A 76 4.50 2.81 2.43
CA ALA A 76 4.87 2.86 3.83
C ALA A 76 3.68 2.60 4.77
N PRO A 77 3.91 2.13 6.01
CA PRO A 77 2.84 2.04 6.99
C PRO A 77 2.26 3.43 7.30
N ALA A 78 0.96 3.50 7.61
CA ALA A 78 0.25 4.76 7.88
C ALA A 78 0.61 5.37 9.24
N THR A 79 1.91 5.47 9.54
CA THR A 79 2.45 6.14 10.73
C THR A 79 2.56 7.64 10.49
N ARG A 80 2.64 8.44 11.55
CA ARG A 80 2.63 9.90 11.44
C ARG A 80 3.79 10.43 10.61
N ASP A 81 5.01 9.92 10.81
CA ASP A 81 6.20 10.30 10.05
C ASP A 81 6.08 9.96 8.56
N CYS A 82 5.48 8.82 8.22
CA CYS A 82 5.20 8.44 6.83
C CYS A 82 4.09 9.30 6.21
N LEU A 83 3.04 9.65 6.98
CA LEU A 83 1.99 10.55 6.51
C LEU A 83 2.50 11.96 6.22
N GLU A 84 3.43 12.48 7.04
CA GLU A 84 4.03 13.79 6.85
C GLU A 84 5.13 13.83 5.77
N SER A 85 5.77 12.68 5.46
CA SER A 85 6.83 12.58 4.46
C SER A 85 6.32 12.84 3.03
N LYS A 86 7.01 13.69 2.28
CA LYS A 86 6.72 13.93 0.85
C LYS A 86 7.19 12.80 -0.07
N ALA A 87 8.07 11.92 0.43
CA ALA A 87 8.63 10.83 -0.35
C ALA A 87 7.78 9.55 -0.31
N VAL A 88 6.66 9.55 0.40
CA VAL A 88 5.72 8.42 0.49
C VAL A 88 4.51 8.71 -0.37
N ASP A 89 4.16 7.79 -1.26
CA ASP A 89 3.03 7.91 -2.19
C ASP A 89 1.82 7.11 -1.70
N VAL A 90 2.07 5.90 -1.20
CA VAL A 90 1.02 4.98 -0.75
C VAL A 90 1.22 4.64 0.72
N VAL A 91 0.13 4.67 1.49
CA VAL A 91 0.15 4.27 2.90
C VAL A 91 -0.83 3.13 3.16
N TYR A 92 -0.48 2.23 4.09
CA TYR A 92 -1.23 1.02 4.37
C TYR A 92 -1.16 0.62 5.85
N HIS A 93 -1.88 -0.43 6.25
CA HIS A 93 -1.81 -1.05 7.58
C HIS A 93 -2.17 -0.13 8.76
N ALA A 94 -2.99 0.89 8.58
CA ALA A 94 -3.50 1.66 9.71
C ALA A 94 -4.30 0.77 10.69
N GLU A 95 -5.09 -0.18 10.16
CA GLU A 95 -5.93 -1.11 10.92
C GLU A 95 -5.18 -2.05 11.86
N THR A 96 -3.87 -2.20 11.66
CA THR A 96 -3.01 -3.04 12.52
C THR A 96 -2.28 -2.27 13.62
N GLN A 97 -2.28 -0.93 13.57
CA GLN A 97 -1.52 -0.09 14.51
C GLN A 97 -2.06 -0.14 15.94
N GLU A 98 -3.37 -0.26 16.11
CA GLU A 98 -3.97 -0.39 17.44
C GLU A 98 -4.20 -1.86 17.79
N ARG A 99 -3.65 -2.32 18.93
CA ARG A 99 -3.75 -3.71 19.36
C ARG A 99 -5.17 -4.10 19.78
N LYS A 100 -5.91 -3.18 20.42
CA LYS A 100 -7.26 -3.43 20.96
C LYS A 100 -8.25 -2.37 20.49
N ASP A 101 -9.48 -2.79 20.27
CA ASP A 101 -10.59 -1.87 20.09
C ASP A 101 -10.97 -1.23 21.43
N LYS A 102 -11.44 0.02 21.40
CA LYS A 102 -11.94 0.75 22.58
C LYS A 102 -13.43 0.46 22.77
N THR A 103 -13.96 0.68 23.97
CA THR A 103 -15.35 0.37 24.35
C THR A 103 -16.38 0.95 23.36
N HIS A 104 -16.15 2.14 22.84
CA HIS A 104 -17.11 2.84 21.97
C HIS A 104 -16.62 3.06 20.54
N ARG A 105 -15.39 2.61 20.17
CA ARG A 105 -14.85 2.71 18.83
C ARG A 105 -13.85 1.61 18.54
N ARG A 106 -13.79 1.21 17.29
CA ARG A 106 -12.72 0.31 16.80
C ARG A 106 -11.39 1.03 16.76
N GLY A 107 -10.34 0.33 17.15
CA GLY A 107 -8.96 0.80 17.00
C GLY A 107 -8.48 0.66 15.56
N SER A 108 -9.04 1.47 14.65
CA SER A 108 -8.75 1.35 13.21
C SER A 108 -7.44 2.03 12.79
N GLY A 109 -6.74 2.71 13.72
CA GLY A 109 -5.47 3.40 13.46
C GLY A 109 -5.61 4.72 12.70
N LEU A 110 -6.69 4.92 11.94
CA LEU A 110 -6.99 6.17 11.24
C LEU A 110 -7.90 7.07 12.07
N ASN A 111 -7.59 8.37 12.04
CA ASN A 111 -8.42 9.43 12.59
C ASN A 111 -8.57 10.57 11.58
N GLN A 112 -9.35 11.59 11.92
CA GLN A 112 -9.61 12.73 11.05
C GLN A 112 -8.31 13.48 10.66
N VAL A 113 -7.34 13.58 11.56
CA VAL A 113 -6.06 14.26 11.28
C VAL A 113 -5.26 13.48 10.24
N ALA A 114 -5.15 12.15 10.41
CA ALA A 114 -4.47 11.30 9.45
C ALA A 114 -5.15 11.34 8.07
N ALA A 115 -6.49 11.28 8.01
CA ALA A 115 -7.22 11.39 6.74
C ALA A 115 -6.98 12.73 6.03
N LYS A 116 -6.96 13.84 6.78
CA LYS A 116 -6.61 15.16 6.22
C LYS A 116 -5.18 15.17 5.66
N LEU A 117 -4.20 14.63 6.39
CA LEU A 117 -2.81 14.54 5.93
C LEU A 117 -2.69 13.69 4.65
N ILE A 118 -3.38 12.55 4.58
CA ILE A 118 -3.43 11.72 3.36
C ILE A 118 -3.94 12.55 2.19
N LYS A 119 -5.03 13.30 2.37
CA LYS A 119 -5.60 14.15 1.32
C LYS A 119 -4.68 15.31 0.95
N GLU A 120 -4.17 16.07 1.92
CA GLU A 120 -3.32 17.24 1.71
C GLU A 120 -1.98 16.89 1.05
N LYS A 121 -1.46 15.70 1.32
CA LYS A 121 -0.20 15.20 0.74
C LYS A 121 -0.43 14.37 -0.52
N ASP A 122 -1.67 14.30 -1.01
CA ASP A 122 -2.07 13.56 -2.23
C ASP A 122 -1.66 12.08 -2.22
N LYS A 123 -1.73 11.44 -1.04
CA LYS A 123 -1.39 10.04 -0.87
C LYS A 123 -2.57 9.14 -1.19
N THR A 124 -2.28 7.90 -1.59
CA THR A 124 -3.26 6.82 -1.73
C THR A 124 -3.23 5.92 -0.50
N TYR A 125 -4.39 5.48 -0.03
CA TYR A 125 -4.48 4.48 1.02
C TYR A 125 -4.72 3.10 0.42
N ALA A 126 -3.81 2.16 0.67
CA ALA A 126 -3.93 0.79 0.19
C ALA A 126 -4.52 -0.14 1.27
N LEU A 127 -5.40 -1.05 0.84
CA LEU A 127 -5.93 -2.13 1.65
C LEU A 127 -5.10 -3.40 1.41
N ASP A 128 -4.57 -3.98 2.48
CA ASP A 128 -3.87 -5.25 2.40
C ASP A 128 -4.86 -6.42 2.55
N LEU A 129 -5.15 -7.09 1.45
CA LEU A 129 -6.10 -8.20 1.43
C LEU A 129 -5.56 -9.45 2.15
N SER A 130 -4.24 -9.60 2.30
CA SER A 130 -3.66 -10.74 3.01
C SER A 130 -4.11 -10.80 4.47
N LEU A 131 -4.32 -9.64 5.09
CA LEU A 131 -4.85 -9.53 6.45
C LEU A 131 -6.25 -10.14 6.61
N ILE A 132 -7.02 -10.22 5.53
CA ILE A 132 -8.37 -10.79 5.51
C ILE A 132 -8.31 -12.27 5.13
N LEU A 133 -7.50 -12.63 4.14
CA LEU A 133 -7.43 -13.98 3.59
C LEU A 133 -6.81 -14.95 4.61
N ASP A 134 -5.70 -14.56 5.24
CA ASP A 134 -4.91 -15.41 6.13
C ASP A 134 -5.07 -15.08 7.62
N GLY A 135 -5.78 -14.01 7.93
CA GLY A 135 -5.84 -13.43 9.28
C GLY A 135 -6.75 -14.17 10.25
N LYS A 136 -6.24 -14.52 11.43
CA LYS A 136 -7.03 -15.08 12.55
C LYS A 136 -8.11 -14.11 13.07
N GLU A 137 -7.92 -12.80 12.91
CA GLU A 137 -8.83 -11.73 13.37
C GLU A 137 -9.62 -11.10 12.22
N ARG A 138 -9.94 -11.87 11.16
CA ARG A 138 -10.63 -11.42 9.94
C ARG A 138 -11.78 -10.46 10.19
N VAL A 139 -12.73 -10.79 11.06
CA VAL A 139 -13.92 -9.98 11.33
C VAL A 139 -13.55 -8.62 11.93
N LYS A 140 -12.59 -8.59 12.85
CA LYS A 140 -12.08 -7.37 13.46
C LYS A 140 -11.39 -6.49 12.42
N THR A 141 -10.51 -7.08 11.61
CA THR A 141 -9.79 -6.39 10.54
C THR A 141 -10.73 -5.79 9.50
N LEU A 142 -11.70 -6.57 8.99
CA LEU A 142 -12.74 -6.07 8.08
C LEU A 142 -13.52 -4.89 8.66
N GLY A 143 -13.89 -4.99 9.93
CA GLY A 143 -14.60 -3.91 10.60
C GLY A 143 -13.76 -2.63 10.72
N ARG A 144 -12.45 -2.74 10.92
CA ARG A 144 -11.51 -1.62 10.97
C ARG A 144 -11.28 -1.02 9.57
N MET A 145 -11.10 -1.86 8.55
CA MET A 145 -11.00 -1.44 7.15
C MET A 145 -12.24 -0.66 6.71
N ARG A 146 -13.44 -1.18 7.03
CA ARG A 146 -14.69 -0.47 6.75
C ARG A 146 -14.74 0.91 7.40
N GLN A 147 -14.32 1.02 8.67
CA GLN A 147 -14.26 2.30 9.36
C GLN A 147 -13.26 3.24 8.71
N ASN A 148 -12.06 2.75 8.35
CA ASN A 148 -11.04 3.54 7.64
C ASN A 148 -11.57 4.03 6.30
N LYS A 149 -12.18 3.16 5.50
CA LYS A 149 -12.83 3.53 4.22
C LYS A 149 -13.82 4.67 4.42
N THR A 150 -14.74 4.56 5.38
CA THR A 150 -15.73 5.62 5.67
C THR A 150 -15.07 6.95 6.03
N ILE A 151 -13.99 6.94 6.81
CA ILE A 151 -13.25 8.17 7.15
C ILE A 151 -12.58 8.73 5.90
N LEU A 152 -11.89 7.90 5.11
CA LEU A 152 -11.18 8.32 3.91
C LEU A 152 -12.13 8.90 2.85
N GLU A 153 -13.26 8.27 2.59
CA GLU A 153 -14.31 8.75 1.69
C GLU A 153 -14.86 10.11 2.13
N LYS A 154 -15.11 10.29 3.43
CA LYS A 154 -15.57 11.57 3.99
C LYS A 154 -14.61 12.72 3.69
N TYR A 155 -13.30 12.46 3.62
CA TYR A 155 -12.27 13.47 3.32
C TYR A 155 -11.84 13.46 1.85
N GLY A 156 -12.46 12.66 0.99
CA GLY A 156 -12.15 12.57 -0.44
C GLY A 156 -10.75 12.05 -0.73
N CYS A 157 -10.26 11.13 0.09
CA CYS A 157 -8.99 10.46 -0.13
C CYS A 157 -9.11 9.37 -1.20
N ARG A 158 -8.01 9.06 -1.89
CA ARG A 158 -7.91 7.89 -2.77
C ARG A 158 -7.71 6.61 -1.95
N VAL A 159 -8.46 5.57 -2.27
CA VAL A 159 -8.37 4.23 -1.68
C VAL A 159 -8.23 3.21 -2.80
#